data_1d113033cca82752eb3446075c72ac33
#
_entry.id   1d113033cca82752eb3446075c72ac33
#
_cell.length_a   1.000
_cell.length_b   1.000
_cell.length_c   1.000
_cell.angle_alpha   90.00
_cell.angle_beta   90.00
_cell.angle_gamma   90.00
#
_symmetry.space_group_name_H-M   'P 1'
#
loop_
_entity.id
_entity.type
_entity.pdbx_description
1 polymer ?
#
loop_
_entity_poly.entity_id
_entity_poly.type
_entity_poly.pdbx_seq_one_letter_code
_entity_poly.pdbx_strand_id
1 'polypeptide(L)'
;MIKYSVIGTSWITQSFIEGANLCGDLRLDGVYSRSAEKGTAFAEKTGAKRVFTDFKDLVCSDTELVYVASPNVCHYEQCRELLLNGKHVICEKPITVTVDEFKELCSLARQKNLVYFEAIMYMHTPLRKVLKEAVGKIGVIRSATVDFSQLSSKYQALKNGELPNIFNPEMKTGALNDLGIYCVYPVIDLFGMPKKITPLQSFLHTGADGCGSAAFEYDDKLVTITYSKVGQSRAPSQIMGDLGTVTVDSISKLDSIRLYNNEGGEILLNGETEKKYLMGNEAKSAADFILHREETADFLKECQELNEKVLLCMEKMRVQNA
;
A
#
# COMPACT_ATOMS: atom_id res chain seq x y z
N MET A 1 16.17 -9.50 -18.12
CA MET A 1 15.01 -9.98 -17.34
C MET A 1 15.50 -10.26 -15.92
N ILE A 2 15.02 -9.49 -14.96
CA ILE A 2 15.44 -9.52 -13.54
C ILE A 2 14.86 -10.78 -12.88
N LYS A 3 15.71 -11.55 -12.21
CA LYS A 3 15.26 -12.69 -11.39
C LYS A 3 14.64 -12.18 -10.10
N TYR A 4 13.39 -12.54 -9.84
CA TYR A 4 12.78 -12.18 -8.57
C TYR A 4 12.24 -13.39 -7.81
N SER A 5 12.22 -13.28 -6.50
CA SER A 5 11.56 -14.22 -5.60
C SER A 5 10.54 -13.49 -4.73
N VAL A 6 9.62 -14.25 -4.15
CA VAL A 6 8.55 -13.71 -3.30
C VAL A 6 8.61 -14.29 -1.90
N ILE A 7 8.24 -13.49 -0.92
CA ILE A 7 8.04 -13.91 0.47
C ILE A 7 6.54 -13.94 0.76
N GLY A 8 6.02 -15.10 1.16
CA GLY A 8 4.61 -15.31 1.44
C GLY A 8 3.89 -16.08 0.33
N THR A 9 2.80 -16.73 0.72
CA THR A 9 2.00 -17.63 -0.15
C THR A 9 0.53 -17.22 -0.16
N SER A 10 0.24 -15.94 0.04
CA SER A 10 -1.11 -15.41 0.11
C SER A 10 -1.64 -15.06 -1.29
N TRP A 11 -2.93 -14.75 -1.35
CA TRP A 11 -3.57 -14.27 -2.57
C TRP A 11 -2.94 -12.98 -3.13
N ILE A 12 -2.43 -12.10 -2.26
CA ILE A 12 -1.77 -10.86 -2.68
C ILE A 12 -0.46 -11.16 -3.43
N THR A 13 0.32 -12.11 -2.91
CA THR A 13 1.54 -12.58 -3.55
C THR A 13 1.25 -13.19 -4.93
N GLN A 14 0.17 -13.97 -5.04
CA GLN A 14 -0.27 -14.51 -6.33
C GLN A 14 -0.65 -13.39 -7.31
N SER A 15 -1.43 -12.39 -6.85
CA SER A 15 -1.82 -11.26 -7.71
C SER A 15 -0.63 -10.44 -8.17
N PHE A 16 0.40 -10.27 -7.32
CA PHE A 16 1.65 -9.63 -7.74
C PHE A 16 2.36 -10.44 -8.83
N ILE A 17 2.46 -11.76 -8.68
CA ILE A 17 3.08 -12.62 -9.71
C ILE A 17 2.32 -12.54 -11.04
N GLU A 18 0.98 -12.56 -11.00
CA GLU A 18 0.14 -12.39 -12.19
C GLU A 18 0.41 -11.04 -12.86
N GLY A 19 0.52 -9.96 -12.08
CA GLY A 19 0.89 -8.64 -12.58
C GLY A 19 2.31 -8.57 -13.13
N ALA A 20 3.27 -9.15 -12.43
CA ALA A 20 4.67 -9.19 -12.84
C ALA A 20 4.88 -9.94 -14.18
N ASN A 21 4.08 -10.98 -14.43
CA ASN A 21 4.10 -11.69 -15.70
C ASN A 21 3.64 -10.83 -16.90
N LEU A 22 2.87 -9.75 -16.63
CA LEU A 22 2.43 -8.83 -17.69
C LEU A 22 3.52 -7.83 -18.10
N CYS A 23 4.45 -7.49 -17.21
CA CYS A 23 5.48 -6.50 -17.52
C CYS A 23 6.63 -7.03 -18.39
N GLY A 24 6.86 -8.35 -18.42
CA GLY A 24 7.86 -9.00 -19.28
C GLY A 24 9.33 -8.85 -18.85
N ASP A 25 9.64 -7.94 -17.94
CA ASP A 25 11.01 -7.64 -17.48
C ASP A 25 11.43 -8.43 -16.23
N LEU A 26 10.45 -9.04 -15.55
CA LEU A 26 10.63 -9.85 -14.35
C LEU A 26 10.44 -11.34 -14.63
N ARG A 27 11.24 -12.16 -13.99
CA ARG A 27 11.14 -13.62 -14.06
C ARG A 27 11.09 -14.22 -12.67
N LEU A 28 9.95 -14.86 -12.35
CA LEU A 28 9.79 -15.56 -11.08
C LEU A 28 10.81 -16.70 -10.96
N ASP A 29 11.55 -16.70 -9.87
CA ASP A 29 12.56 -17.69 -9.60
C ASP A 29 12.18 -18.55 -8.37
N GLY A 30 11.75 -17.95 -7.28
CA GLY A 30 11.46 -18.70 -6.07
C GLY A 30 10.40 -18.11 -5.16
N VAL A 31 9.95 -18.93 -4.23
CA VAL A 31 9.07 -18.54 -3.13
C VAL A 31 9.68 -18.95 -1.79
N TYR A 32 9.67 -18.02 -0.83
CA TYR A 32 9.98 -18.32 0.55
C TYR A 32 8.70 -18.58 1.35
N SER A 33 8.66 -19.71 2.03
CA SER A 33 7.60 -20.09 2.96
C SER A 33 8.16 -20.90 4.13
N ARG A 34 7.80 -20.55 5.36
CA ARG A 34 8.18 -21.31 6.57
C ARG A 34 7.63 -22.76 6.57
N SER A 35 6.60 -23.02 5.76
CA SER A 35 6.05 -24.37 5.54
C SER A 35 6.45 -24.87 4.16
N ALA A 36 7.21 -25.96 4.09
CA ALA A 36 7.58 -26.61 2.84
C ALA A 36 6.35 -27.00 2.00
N GLU A 37 5.35 -27.58 2.65
CA GLU A 37 4.09 -27.98 2.00
C GLU A 37 3.38 -26.81 1.32
N LYS A 38 3.16 -25.70 2.06
CA LYS A 38 2.53 -24.50 1.51
C LYS A 38 3.38 -23.86 0.41
N GLY A 39 4.71 -23.84 0.59
CA GLY A 39 5.64 -23.33 -0.40
C GLY A 39 5.59 -24.14 -1.70
N THR A 40 5.61 -25.45 -1.62
CA THR A 40 5.54 -26.36 -2.79
C THR A 40 4.20 -26.20 -3.53
N ALA A 41 3.09 -26.24 -2.83
CA ALA A 41 1.78 -26.06 -3.44
C ALA A 41 1.64 -24.67 -4.11
N PHE A 42 2.22 -23.64 -3.51
CA PHE A 42 2.23 -22.30 -4.10
C PHE A 42 3.16 -22.21 -5.32
N ALA A 43 4.33 -22.84 -5.28
CA ALA A 43 5.26 -22.90 -6.39
C ALA A 43 4.66 -23.63 -7.61
N GLU A 44 4.00 -24.76 -7.40
CA GLU A 44 3.28 -25.48 -8.45
C GLU A 44 2.20 -24.62 -9.12
N LYS A 45 1.46 -23.84 -8.31
CA LYS A 45 0.39 -22.95 -8.78
C LYS A 45 0.92 -21.76 -9.58
N THR A 46 2.08 -21.22 -9.19
CA THR A 46 2.60 -19.95 -9.72
C THR A 46 3.74 -20.12 -10.72
N GLY A 47 4.30 -21.31 -10.82
CA GLY A 47 5.45 -21.62 -11.67
C GLY A 47 6.80 -21.20 -11.08
N ALA A 48 6.87 -20.94 -9.76
CA ALA A 48 8.14 -20.70 -9.09
C ALA A 48 9.04 -21.95 -9.16
N LYS A 49 10.32 -21.75 -9.48
CA LYS A 49 11.25 -22.85 -9.72
C LYS A 49 11.87 -23.41 -8.44
N ARG A 50 11.96 -22.56 -7.42
CA ARG A 50 12.60 -22.88 -6.13
C ARG A 50 11.66 -22.60 -4.97
N VAL A 51 11.75 -23.44 -3.94
CA VAL A 51 11.08 -23.23 -2.67
C VAL A 51 12.14 -23.08 -1.60
N PHE A 52 12.18 -21.93 -0.94
CA PHE A 52 13.06 -21.66 0.19
C PHE A 52 12.27 -21.85 1.48
N THR A 53 12.76 -22.66 2.41
CA THR A 53 12.20 -22.84 3.74
C THR A 53 13.05 -22.22 4.84
N ASP A 54 14.34 -22.03 4.58
CA ASP A 54 15.22 -21.18 5.36
C ASP A 54 15.35 -19.80 4.66
N PHE A 55 15.18 -18.75 5.43
CA PHE A 55 15.30 -17.38 4.93
C PHE A 55 16.73 -17.06 4.44
N LYS A 56 17.75 -17.66 5.07
CA LYS A 56 19.14 -17.51 4.66
C LYS A 56 19.40 -18.04 3.25
N ASP A 57 18.74 -19.14 2.88
CA ASP A 57 18.88 -19.70 1.54
C ASP A 57 18.34 -18.75 0.46
N LEU A 58 17.23 -18.06 0.72
CA LEU A 58 16.74 -17.01 -0.15
C LEU A 58 17.73 -15.84 -0.21
N VAL A 59 18.19 -15.36 0.93
CA VAL A 59 19.14 -14.23 1.04
C VAL A 59 20.46 -14.52 0.29
N CYS A 60 20.98 -15.73 0.40
CA CYS A 60 22.22 -16.16 -0.27
C CYS A 60 22.03 -16.58 -1.74
N SER A 61 20.80 -16.63 -2.23
CA SER A 61 20.52 -17.05 -3.61
C SER A 61 20.97 -16.01 -4.63
N ASP A 62 20.91 -16.37 -5.92
CA ASP A 62 21.17 -15.47 -7.04
C ASP A 62 19.94 -14.64 -7.49
N THR A 63 18.90 -14.60 -6.66
CA THR A 63 17.75 -13.69 -6.82
C THR A 63 18.24 -12.24 -6.75
N GLU A 64 17.76 -11.38 -7.63
CA GLU A 64 18.13 -9.96 -7.71
C GLU A 64 17.13 -9.05 -6.99
N LEU A 65 15.83 -9.35 -7.09
CA LEU A 65 14.73 -8.59 -6.50
C LEU A 65 13.88 -9.51 -5.62
N VAL A 66 13.44 -9.03 -4.47
CA VAL A 66 12.52 -9.75 -3.59
C VAL A 66 11.27 -8.92 -3.34
N TYR A 67 10.12 -9.53 -3.62
CA TYR A 67 8.81 -9.01 -3.21
C TYR A 67 8.45 -9.56 -1.84
N VAL A 68 8.35 -8.67 -0.85
CA VAL A 68 8.08 -9.01 0.55
C VAL A 68 6.60 -8.83 0.86
N ALA A 69 5.89 -9.93 1.10
CA ALA A 69 4.46 -9.97 1.44
C ALA A 69 4.19 -10.84 2.67
N SER A 70 5.07 -10.74 3.66
CA SER A 70 4.94 -11.35 4.97
C SER A 70 4.00 -10.53 5.87
N PRO A 71 3.71 -10.95 7.12
CA PRO A 71 3.06 -10.08 8.10
C PRO A 71 3.88 -8.81 8.40
N ASN A 72 3.21 -7.68 8.64
CA ASN A 72 3.84 -6.36 8.82
C ASN A 72 5.00 -6.37 9.83
N VAL A 73 4.87 -7.13 10.92
CA VAL A 73 5.90 -7.27 11.97
C VAL A 73 7.23 -7.82 11.44
N CYS A 74 7.22 -8.51 10.30
CA CYS A 74 8.41 -9.10 9.69
C CYS A 74 9.07 -8.21 8.63
N HIS A 75 8.38 -7.16 8.16
CA HIS A 75 8.84 -6.35 7.01
C HIS A 75 10.22 -5.75 7.24
N TYR A 76 10.40 -5.05 8.36
CA TYR A 76 11.64 -4.35 8.66
C TYR A 76 12.85 -5.30 8.65
N GLU A 77 12.84 -6.35 9.45
CA GLU A 77 13.96 -7.27 9.58
C GLU A 77 14.27 -8.00 8.25
N GLN A 78 13.22 -8.43 7.54
CA GLN A 78 13.39 -9.11 6.26
C GLN A 78 13.94 -8.17 5.20
N CYS A 79 13.42 -6.97 5.07
CA CYS A 79 13.92 -5.98 4.13
C CYS A 79 15.37 -5.59 4.44
N ARG A 80 15.70 -5.41 5.72
CA ARG A 80 17.03 -5.07 6.18
C ARG A 80 18.06 -6.16 5.78
N GLU A 81 17.75 -7.39 6.07
CA GLU A 81 18.64 -8.52 5.74
C GLU A 81 18.83 -8.67 4.23
N LEU A 82 17.75 -8.51 3.45
CA LEU A 82 17.80 -8.56 1.98
C LEU A 82 18.69 -7.43 1.43
N LEU A 83 18.51 -6.21 1.89
CA LEU A 83 19.31 -5.05 1.46
C LEU A 83 20.80 -5.21 1.85
N LEU A 84 21.10 -5.71 3.05
CA LEU A 84 22.48 -5.98 3.48
C LEU A 84 23.18 -6.95 2.52
N ASN A 85 22.44 -7.91 1.97
CA ASN A 85 22.94 -8.95 1.08
C ASN A 85 22.74 -8.62 -0.42
N GLY A 86 22.56 -7.34 -0.75
CA GLY A 86 22.59 -6.87 -2.14
C GLY A 86 21.33 -7.17 -2.95
N LYS A 87 20.19 -7.38 -2.31
CA LYS A 87 18.90 -7.59 -2.99
C LYS A 87 18.13 -6.28 -3.12
N HIS A 88 17.56 -6.02 -4.29
CA HIS A 88 16.51 -5.03 -4.45
C HIS A 88 15.24 -5.50 -3.73
N VAL A 89 14.47 -4.59 -3.18
CA VAL A 89 13.29 -4.94 -2.39
C VAL A 89 12.10 -4.07 -2.78
N ILE A 90 10.98 -4.73 -3.09
CA ILE A 90 9.65 -4.14 -3.07
C ILE A 90 8.88 -4.79 -1.92
N CYS A 91 8.33 -3.98 -1.02
CA CYS A 91 7.66 -4.48 0.18
C CYS A 91 6.20 -4.06 0.23
N GLU A 92 5.32 -5.00 0.59
CA GLU A 92 3.91 -4.71 0.83
C GLU A 92 3.70 -3.61 1.88
N LYS A 93 2.56 -2.96 1.73
CA LYS A 93 2.13 -1.90 2.67
C LYS A 93 1.63 -2.48 4.01
N PRO A 94 1.82 -1.78 5.10
CA PRO A 94 2.77 -0.69 5.25
C PRO A 94 4.20 -1.21 5.19
N ILE A 95 5.06 -0.54 4.45
CA ILE A 95 6.44 -0.97 4.19
C ILE A 95 7.24 -1.19 5.48
N THR A 96 6.98 -0.36 6.49
CA THR A 96 7.47 -0.48 7.87
C THR A 96 6.38 -0.04 8.84
N VAL A 97 6.58 -0.32 10.11
CA VAL A 97 5.66 0.11 11.17
C VAL A 97 5.96 1.54 11.62
N THR A 98 7.21 1.95 11.57
CA THR A 98 7.67 3.27 12.00
C THR A 98 8.41 4.01 10.89
N VAL A 99 8.43 5.33 10.98
CA VAL A 99 9.18 6.20 10.06
C VAL A 99 10.69 5.99 10.21
N ASP A 100 11.17 5.75 11.43
CA ASP A 100 12.61 5.56 11.67
C ASP A 100 13.12 4.28 11.02
N GLU A 101 12.37 3.17 11.11
CA GLU A 101 12.65 1.94 10.37
C GLU A 101 12.73 2.20 8.86
N PHE A 102 11.77 2.96 8.32
CA PHE A 102 11.75 3.30 6.89
C PHE A 102 12.97 4.11 6.46
N LYS A 103 13.33 5.15 7.23
CA LYS A 103 14.50 5.99 6.96
C LYS A 103 15.80 5.21 6.99
N GLU A 104 15.96 4.31 7.97
CA GLU A 104 17.12 3.41 8.04
C GLU A 104 17.23 2.57 6.76
N LEU A 105 16.15 1.90 6.35
CA LEU A 105 16.15 1.04 5.17
C LEU A 105 16.38 1.82 3.88
N CYS A 106 15.80 3.03 3.73
CA CYS A 106 16.08 3.91 2.59
C CYS A 106 17.56 4.34 2.56
N SER A 107 18.15 4.64 3.73
CA SER A 107 19.58 4.97 3.82
C SER A 107 20.46 3.78 3.44
N LEU A 108 20.13 2.61 3.95
CA LEU A 108 20.83 1.37 3.62
C LEU A 108 20.75 1.04 2.13
N ALA A 109 19.56 1.15 1.54
CA ALA A 109 19.38 0.92 0.11
C ALA A 109 20.24 1.89 -0.74
N ARG A 110 20.26 3.18 -0.40
CA ARG A 110 21.13 4.17 -1.07
C ARG A 110 22.61 3.83 -0.93
N GLN A 111 23.07 3.49 0.26
CA GLN A 111 24.48 3.11 0.52
C GLN A 111 24.91 1.89 -0.30
N LYS A 112 24.00 0.95 -0.51
CA LYS A 112 24.23 -0.28 -1.27
C LYS A 112 23.91 -0.14 -2.77
N ASN A 113 23.45 1.04 -3.21
CA ASN A 113 22.97 1.27 -4.57
C ASN A 113 21.85 0.30 -4.98
N LEU A 114 20.88 0.09 -4.09
CA LEU A 114 19.75 -0.81 -4.27
C LEU A 114 18.44 -0.03 -4.37
N VAL A 115 17.43 -0.66 -4.98
CA VAL A 115 16.06 -0.16 -5.02
C VAL A 115 15.30 -0.69 -3.81
N TYR A 116 14.60 0.21 -3.11
CA TYR A 116 13.71 -0.10 -1.99
C TYR A 116 12.51 0.84 -2.01
N PHE A 117 11.30 0.29 -2.12
CA PHE A 117 10.06 1.07 -2.13
C PHE A 117 8.84 0.23 -1.73
N GLU A 118 7.74 0.92 -1.42
CA GLU A 118 6.47 0.31 -0.99
C GLU A 118 5.62 -0.13 -2.19
N ALA A 119 5.08 -1.34 -2.11
CA ALA A 119 4.04 -1.82 -3.02
C ALA A 119 2.70 -1.20 -2.61
N ILE A 120 2.37 -0.07 -3.17
CA ILE A 120 1.11 0.65 -3.00
C ILE A 120 0.55 1.06 -4.35
N MET A 121 -0.53 0.41 -4.79
CA MET A 121 -1.13 0.60 -6.12
C MET A 121 -1.36 2.07 -6.47
N TYR A 122 -1.72 2.90 -5.48
CA TYR A 122 -1.98 4.33 -5.66
C TYR A 122 -0.85 5.07 -6.38
N MET A 123 0.40 4.80 -6.02
CA MET A 123 1.57 5.48 -6.60
C MET A 123 1.83 5.12 -8.05
N HIS A 124 1.55 3.88 -8.42
CA HIS A 124 1.99 3.29 -9.69
C HIS A 124 0.88 3.25 -10.75
N THR A 125 -0.39 3.54 -10.38
CA THR A 125 -1.48 3.58 -11.35
C THR A 125 -1.51 4.89 -12.14
N PRO A 126 -1.77 4.84 -13.47
CA PRO A 126 -2.02 6.04 -14.27
C PRO A 126 -3.21 6.88 -13.76
N LEU A 127 -4.16 6.25 -13.04
CA LEU A 127 -5.33 6.92 -12.48
C LEU A 127 -4.97 7.97 -11.42
N ARG A 128 -3.80 7.89 -10.79
CA ARG A 128 -3.28 8.94 -9.90
C ARG A 128 -3.19 10.29 -10.62
N LYS A 129 -2.68 10.31 -11.84
CA LYS A 129 -2.61 11.52 -12.67
C LYS A 129 -4.02 12.03 -13.03
N VAL A 130 -4.90 11.12 -13.41
CA VAL A 130 -6.30 11.44 -13.73
C VAL A 130 -7.01 12.09 -12.53
N LEU A 131 -6.82 11.54 -11.32
CA LEU A 131 -7.37 12.13 -10.09
C LEU A 131 -6.82 13.54 -9.84
N LYS A 132 -5.51 13.73 -9.95
CA LYS A 132 -4.87 15.04 -9.76
C LYS A 132 -5.38 16.09 -10.76
N GLU A 133 -5.54 15.71 -12.02
CA GLU A 133 -6.07 16.58 -13.07
C GLU A 133 -7.56 16.93 -12.83
N ALA A 134 -8.36 15.95 -12.36
CA ALA A 134 -9.76 16.18 -12.01
C ALA A 134 -9.88 17.15 -10.83
N VAL A 135 -9.10 16.93 -9.77
CA VAL A 135 -9.04 17.80 -8.59
C VAL A 135 -8.58 19.22 -8.94
N GLY A 136 -7.69 19.39 -9.92
CA GLY A 136 -7.29 20.69 -10.41
C GLY A 136 -8.40 21.51 -11.11
N LYS A 137 -9.53 20.87 -11.47
CA LYS A 137 -10.64 21.52 -12.19
C LYS A 137 -11.79 22.00 -11.31
N ILE A 138 -11.80 21.63 -10.01
CA ILE A 138 -12.92 21.95 -9.11
C ILE A 138 -12.75 23.27 -8.34
N GLY A 139 -11.73 24.07 -8.68
CA GLY A 139 -11.51 25.38 -8.05
C GLY A 139 -10.85 25.28 -6.68
N VAL A 140 -11.26 26.15 -5.76
CA VAL A 140 -10.70 26.19 -4.40
C VAL A 140 -11.32 25.10 -3.54
N ILE A 141 -10.52 24.14 -3.12
CA ILE A 141 -10.97 23.03 -2.28
C ILE A 141 -11.14 23.51 -0.84
N ARG A 142 -12.32 23.24 -0.26
CA ARG A 142 -12.65 23.59 1.13
C ARG A 142 -12.80 22.37 2.03
N SER A 143 -13.23 21.25 1.49
CA SER A 143 -13.38 20.03 2.27
C SER A 143 -13.19 18.78 1.41
N ALA A 144 -12.80 17.68 2.08
CA ALA A 144 -12.79 16.36 1.49
C ALA A 144 -13.15 15.31 2.54
N THR A 145 -13.78 14.24 2.08
CA THR A 145 -14.08 13.05 2.88
C THR A 145 -13.55 11.84 2.12
N VAL A 146 -12.62 11.10 2.71
CA VAL A 146 -12.03 9.91 2.11
C VAL A 146 -12.36 8.70 2.97
N ASP A 147 -12.92 7.66 2.36
CA ASP A 147 -13.37 6.46 3.08
C ASP A 147 -12.79 5.19 2.43
N PHE A 148 -12.29 4.31 3.29
CA PHE A 148 -12.05 2.92 2.93
C PHE A 148 -12.49 2.02 4.07
N SER A 149 -13.79 1.74 4.11
CA SER A 149 -14.42 0.84 5.07
C SER A 149 -14.89 -0.41 4.36
N GLN A 150 -14.21 -1.52 4.59
CA GLN A 150 -14.51 -2.82 4.00
C GLN A 150 -14.58 -3.90 5.08
N LEU A 151 -15.76 -4.51 5.22
CA LEU A 151 -15.97 -5.61 6.15
C LEU A 151 -15.01 -6.76 5.83
N SER A 152 -14.15 -7.08 6.80
CA SER A 152 -13.17 -8.15 6.65
C SER A 152 -13.85 -9.52 6.51
N SER A 153 -13.42 -10.32 5.54
CA SER A 153 -13.83 -11.71 5.41
C SER A 153 -13.45 -12.57 6.63
N LYS A 154 -12.52 -12.07 7.46
CA LYS A 154 -12.06 -12.74 8.69
C LYS A 154 -12.83 -12.28 9.95
N TYR A 155 -13.74 -11.32 9.81
CA TYR A 155 -14.46 -10.79 10.98
C TYR A 155 -15.40 -11.83 11.61
N GLN A 156 -15.99 -12.73 10.80
CA GLN A 156 -16.81 -13.81 11.35
C GLN A 156 -15.98 -14.82 12.16
N ALA A 157 -14.76 -15.16 11.72
CA ALA A 157 -13.84 -16.01 12.46
C ALA A 157 -13.48 -15.38 13.82
N LEU A 158 -13.22 -14.05 13.86
CA LEU A 158 -13.00 -13.33 15.11
C LEU A 158 -14.21 -13.43 16.06
N LYS A 159 -15.45 -13.24 15.54
CA LYS A 159 -16.65 -13.38 16.36
C LYS A 159 -16.86 -14.79 16.90
N ASN A 160 -16.32 -15.79 16.23
CA ASN A 160 -16.36 -17.19 16.66
C ASN A 160 -15.23 -17.54 17.65
N GLY A 161 -14.42 -16.56 18.09
CA GLY A 161 -13.35 -16.75 19.07
C GLY A 161 -11.98 -17.09 18.48
N GLU A 162 -11.83 -17.09 17.16
CA GLU A 162 -10.51 -17.22 16.52
C GLU A 162 -9.77 -15.89 16.57
N LEU A 163 -8.43 -15.92 16.43
CA LEU A 163 -7.60 -14.72 16.35
C LEU A 163 -6.88 -14.64 14.97
N PRO A 164 -7.56 -14.21 13.91
CA PRO A 164 -6.90 -13.97 12.63
C PRO A 164 -5.82 -12.91 12.72
N ASN A 165 -4.73 -13.06 11.97
CA ASN A 165 -3.59 -12.13 11.99
C ASN A 165 -3.99 -10.66 11.83
N ILE A 166 -5.00 -10.37 11.01
CA ILE A 166 -5.48 -9.01 10.76
C ILE A 166 -6.08 -8.33 12.01
N PHE A 167 -6.50 -9.11 13.00
CA PHE A 167 -7.05 -8.65 14.28
C PHE A 167 -6.13 -8.97 15.47
N ASN A 168 -4.90 -9.42 15.20
CA ASN A 168 -3.88 -9.66 16.22
C ASN A 168 -2.92 -8.46 16.28
N PRO A 169 -2.89 -7.67 17.38
CA PRO A 169 -2.00 -6.51 17.53
C PRO A 169 -0.51 -6.85 17.42
N GLU A 170 -0.12 -8.07 17.80
CA GLU A 170 1.27 -8.53 17.70
C GLU A 170 1.78 -8.58 16.24
N MET A 171 0.85 -8.74 15.29
CA MET A 171 1.19 -8.72 13.86
C MET A 171 1.36 -7.31 13.29
N LYS A 172 1.18 -6.26 14.12
CA LYS A 172 1.23 -4.85 13.69
C LYS A 172 0.25 -4.55 12.54
N THR A 173 -0.90 -5.19 12.59
CA THR A 173 -2.02 -5.03 11.65
C THR A 173 -3.10 -4.13 12.27
N GLY A 174 -4.35 -4.26 11.88
CA GLY A 174 -5.48 -3.45 12.30
C GLY A 174 -6.05 -2.61 11.16
N ALA A 175 -7.11 -1.87 11.41
CA ALA A 175 -7.81 -1.13 10.38
C ALA A 175 -6.99 0.04 9.82
N LEU A 176 -6.24 0.75 10.66
CA LEU A 176 -5.37 1.86 10.22
C LEU A 176 -4.29 1.37 9.26
N ASN A 177 -3.52 0.37 9.66
CA ASN A 177 -2.40 -0.14 8.86
C ASN A 177 -2.85 -0.86 7.59
N ASP A 178 -4.03 -1.47 7.57
CA ASP A 178 -4.50 -2.24 6.42
C ASP A 178 -5.35 -1.41 5.43
N LEU A 179 -6.24 -0.57 5.93
CA LEU A 179 -7.19 0.22 5.11
C LEU A 179 -6.96 1.72 5.22
N GLY A 180 -6.67 2.25 6.41
CA GLY A 180 -6.43 3.67 6.63
C GLY A 180 -5.30 4.23 5.78
N ILE A 181 -4.26 3.46 5.54
CA ILE A 181 -3.13 3.83 4.67
C ILE A 181 -3.58 4.24 3.27
N TYR A 182 -4.59 3.56 2.69
CA TYR A 182 -5.15 3.91 1.37
C TYR A 182 -5.91 5.23 1.37
N CYS A 183 -6.40 5.68 2.53
CA CYS A 183 -7.00 7.01 2.68
C CYS A 183 -5.93 8.09 2.85
N VAL A 184 -4.87 7.78 3.60
CA VAL A 184 -3.80 8.75 3.89
C VAL A 184 -2.99 9.09 2.64
N TYR A 185 -2.69 8.12 1.78
CA TYR A 185 -1.91 8.32 0.56
C TYR A 185 -2.47 9.43 -0.33
N PRO A 186 -3.73 9.37 -0.82
CA PRO A 186 -4.27 10.42 -1.68
C PRO A 186 -4.41 11.76 -0.95
N VAL A 187 -4.71 11.77 0.35
CA VAL A 187 -4.80 13.01 1.13
C VAL A 187 -3.46 13.73 1.18
N ILE A 188 -2.37 13.02 1.48
CA ILE A 188 -1.05 13.64 1.56
C ILE A 188 -0.51 13.99 0.16
N ASP A 189 -0.80 13.19 -0.86
CA ASP A 189 -0.37 13.47 -2.23
C ASP A 189 -1.09 14.69 -2.84
N LEU A 190 -2.36 14.90 -2.50
CA LEU A 190 -3.17 16.00 -3.03
C LEU A 190 -3.01 17.30 -2.23
N PHE A 191 -2.86 17.21 -0.91
CA PHE A 191 -2.97 18.37 -0.02
C PHE A 191 -1.70 18.64 0.80
N GLY A 192 -0.71 17.72 0.76
CA GLY A 192 0.50 17.81 1.59
C GLY A 192 0.24 17.48 3.06
N MET A 193 1.21 17.84 3.90
CA MET A 193 1.12 17.59 5.35
C MET A 193 0.13 18.54 6.03
N PRO A 194 -0.80 18.03 6.86
CA PRO A 194 -1.72 18.86 7.63
C PRO A 194 -1.01 19.55 8.79
N LYS A 195 -1.56 20.66 9.24
CA LYS A 195 -1.09 21.35 10.46
C LYS A 195 -1.39 20.54 11.73
N LYS A 196 -2.55 19.89 11.75
CA LYS A 196 -3.01 19.08 12.88
C LYS A 196 -3.76 17.86 12.40
N ILE A 197 -3.59 16.76 13.12
CA ILE A 197 -4.36 15.53 12.95
C ILE A 197 -5.07 15.25 14.27
N THR A 198 -6.39 15.03 14.21
CA THR A 198 -7.20 14.63 15.37
C THR A 198 -7.79 13.26 15.08
N PRO A 199 -7.17 12.18 15.59
CA PRO A 199 -7.60 10.81 15.35
C PRO A 199 -8.65 10.34 16.35
N LEU A 200 -9.51 9.43 15.91
CA LEU A 200 -10.41 8.64 16.71
C LEU A 200 -10.31 7.18 16.28
N GLN A 201 -10.16 6.27 17.23
CA GLN A 201 -10.09 4.83 16.96
C GLN A 201 -11.00 4.04 17.90
N SER A 202 -11.60 2.99 17.38
CA SER A 202 -12.37 2.02 18.15
C SER A 202 -11.62 0.69 18.14
N PHE A 203 -11.32 0.20 19.34
CA PHE A 203 -10.56 -1.03 19.54
C PHE A 203 -11.48 -2.23 19.78
N LEU A 204 -11.08 -3.36 19.26
CA LEU A 204 -11.72 -4.66 19.50
C LEU A 204 -11.22 -5.26 20.82
N HIS A 205 -11.91 -6.29 21.30
CA HIS A 205 -11.51 -7.02 22.50
C HIS A 205 -10.09 -7.62 22.41
N THR A 206 -9.53 -7.76 21.22
CA THR A 206 -8.15 -8.21 20.99
C THR A 206 -7.10 -7.12 21.19
N GLY A 207 -7.52 -5.86 21.31
CA GLY A 207 -6.64 -4.70 21.31
C GLY A 207 -6.27 -4.15 19.93
N ALA A 208 -6.69 -4.82 18.83
CA ALA A 208 -6.53 -4.28 17.49
C ALA A 208 -7.58 -3.20 17.21
N ASP A 209 -7.22 -2.15 16.46
CA ASP A 209 -8.19 -1.18 15.97
C ASP A 209 -9.10 -1.82 14.90
N GLY A 210 -10.42 -1.78 15.14
CA GLY A 210 -11.43 -2.31 14.24
C GLY A 210 -11.88 -1.29 13.21
N CYS A 211 -11.92 -0.02 13.60
CA CYS A 211 -12.23 1.12 12.74
C CYS A 211 -11.67 2.41 13.35
N GLY A 212 -11.59 3.45 12.53
CA GLY A 212 -11.18 4.76 12.97
C GLY A 212 -11.55 5.86 11.99
N SER A 213 -11.38 7.08 12.45
CA SER A 213 -11.52 8.29 11.65
C SER A 213 -10.48 9.31 12.09
N ALA A 214 -10.11 10.23 11.22
CA ALA A 214 -9.26 11.34 11.59
C ALA A 214 -9.65 12.61 10.83
N ALA A 215 -9.59 13.76 11.53
CA ALA A 215 -9.67 15.07 10.91
C ALA A 215 -8.26 15.61 10.67
N PHE A 216 -7.99 16.01 9.42
CA PHE A 216 -6.77 16.64 8.97
C PHE A 216 -7.04 18.13 8.75
N GLU A 217 -6.46 18.96 9.57
CA GLU A 217 -6.65 20.41 9.56
C GLU A 217 -5.55 21.09 8.72
N TYR A 218 -5.95 21.87 7.74
CA TYR A 218 -5.10 22.75 6.93
C TYR A 218 -5.51 24.20 7.16
N ASP A 219 -4.80 25.19 6.60
CA ASP A 219 -5.15 26.61 6.74
C ASP A 219 -6.49 26.96 6.10
N ASP A 220 -6.80 26.31 5.00
CA ASP A 220 -7.85 26.70 4.08
C ASP A 220 -8.89 25.60 3.83
N LYS A 221 -8.67 24.41 4.39
CA LYS A 221 -9.55 23.24 4.19
C LYS A 221 -9.56 22.29 5.38
N LEU A 222 -10.61 21.49 5.46
CA LEU A 222 -10.75 20.37 6.38
C LEU A 222 -10.90 19.08 5.58
N VAL A 223 -10.07 18.09 5.88
CA VAL A 223 -10.17 16.75 5.27
C VAL A 223 -10.46 15.74 6.38
N THR A 224 -11.44 14.86 6.15
CA THR A 224 -11.73 13.76 7.05
C THR A 224 -11.47 12.44 6.36
N ILE A 225 -10.88 11.50 7.09
CA ILE A 225 -10.76 10.12 6.62
C ILE A 225 -11.49 9.18 7.56
N THR A 226 -12.03 8.09 7.01
CA THR A 226 -12.66 7.01 7.76
C THR A 226 -12.20 5.67 7.20
N TYR A 227 -11.96 4.71 8.08
CA TYR A 227 -11.53 3.37 7.70
C TYR A 227 -12.11 2.34 8.67
N SER A 228 -12.51 1.17 8.15
CA SER A 228 -13.09 0.13 8.99
C SER A 228 -12.87 -1.27 8.41
N LYS A 229 -12.55 -2.21 9.30
CA LYS A 229 -12.54 -3.66 8.97
C LYS A 229 -13.75 -4.41 9.53
N VAL A 230 -14.59 -3.70 10.27
CA VAL A 230 -15.75 -4.29 10.97
C VAL A 230 -17.08 -3.71 10.49
N GLY A 231 -17.02 -2.84 9.50
CA GLY A 231 -18.17 -2.26 8.80
C GLY A 231 -17.88 -2.10 7.30
N GLN A 232 -18.94 -2.00 6.49
CA GLN A 232 -18.87 -1.79 5.05
C GLN A 232 -19.47 -0.44 4.70
N SER A 233 -18.67 0.49 4.12
CA SER A 233 -19.18 1.72 3.54
C SER A 233 -19.78 1.49 2.15
N ARG A 234 -20.74 2.33 1.79
CA ARG A 234 -21.35 2.42 0.46
C ARG A 234 -21.20 3.81 -0.15
N ALA A 235 -20.70 4.77 0.62
CA ALA A 235 -20.47 6.12 0.14
C ALA A 235 -19.13 6.23 -0.61
N PRO A 236 -19.08 7.00 -1.72
CA PRO A 236 -17.81 7.30 -2.37
C PRO A 236 -16.98 8.28 -1.53
N SER A 237 -15.67 8.29 -1.74
CA SER A 237 -14.82 9.39 -1.31
C SER A 237 -15.16 10.65 -2.11
N GLN A 238 -15.06 11.85 -1.50
CA GLN A 238 -15.43 13.12 -2.12
C GLN A 238 -14.40 14.21 -1.84
N ILE A 239 -14.10 14.99 -2.87
CA ILE A 239 -13.29 16.22 -2.78
C ILE A 239 -14.11 17.35 -3.33
N MET A 240 -14.40 18.36 -2.49
CA MET A 240 -15.36 19.41 -2.78
C MET A 240 -14.65 20.75 -2.96
N GLY A 241 -14.79 21.34 -4.12
CA GLY A 241 -14.32 22.68 -4.46
C GLY A 241 -15.48 23.63 -4.78
N ASP A 242 -15.16 24.90 -4.97
CA ASP A 242 -16.14 25.95 -5.27
C ASP A 242 -16.66 25.93 -6.73
N LEU A 243 -15.98 25.21 -7.63
CA LEU A 243 -16.39 25.03 -9.03
C LEU A 243 -16.92 23.62 -9.33
N GLY A 244 -16.82 22.68 -8.38
CA GLY A 244 -17.28 21.31 -8.60
C GLY A 244 -16.86 20.34 -7.51
N THR A 245 -17.16 19.06 -7.75
CA THR A 245 -16.83 17.95 -6.84
C THR A 245 -16.23 16.79 -7.61
N VAL A 246 -15.20 16.19 -7.05
CA VAL A 246 -14.68 14.88 -7.52
C VAL A 246 -15.12 13.80 -6.56
N THR A 247 -15.67 12.71 -7.08
CA THR A 247 -15.97 11.50 -6.31
C THR A 247 -15.14 10.32 -6.80
N VAL A 248 -14.84 9.38 -5.88
CA VAL A 248 -14.10 8.14 -6.17
C VAL A 248 -14.79 7.00 -5.42
N ASP A 249 -15.32 6.00 -6.15
CA ASP A 249 -16.07 4.90 -5.55
C ASP A 249 -15.18 3.95 -4.74
N SER A 250 -13.93 3.71 -5.20
CA SER A 250 -12.96 2.91 -4.48
C SER A 250 -11.60 3.62 -4.43
N ILE A 251 -11.31 4.21 -3.28
CA ILE A 251 -10.07 4.98 -3.10
C ILE A 251 -8.79 4.12 -3.22
N SER A 252 -8.85 2.84 -2.88
CA SER A 252 -7.69 1.94 -2.96
C SER A 252 -7.30 1.56 -4.39
N LYS A 253 -8.23 1.68 -5.35
CA LYS A 253 -8.03 1.36 -6.77
C LYS A 253 -8.16 2.58 -7.68
N LEU A 254 -8.65 3.69 -7.14
CA LEU A 254 -9.09 4.88 -7.88
C LEU A 254 -10.17 4.54 -8.92
N ASP A 255 -11.09 3.65 -8.52
CA ASP A 255 -12.18 3.21 -9.40
C ASP A 255 -13.28 4.26 -9.48
N SER A 256 -13.83 4.45 -10.69
CA SER A 256 -14.96 5.32 -10.95
C SER A 256 -14.74 6.76 -10.47
N ILE A 257 -13.68 7.41 -10.94
CA ILE A 257 -13.45 8.84 -10.69
C ILE A 257 -14.49 9.62 -11.48
N ARG A 258 -15.36 10.41 -10.80
CA ARG A 258 -16.35 11.29 -11.43
C ARG A 258 -16.05 12.74 -11.09
N LEU A 259 -16.12 13.57 -12.09
CA LEU A 259 -16.04 15.03 -11.97
C LEU A 259 -17.43 15.63 -12.18
N TYR A 260 -17.96 16.31 -11.18
CA TYR A 260 -19.22 17.04 -11.23
C TYR A 260 -18.92 18.53 -11.28
N ASN A 261 -19.61 19.26 -12.15
CA ASN A 261 -19.69 20.71 -12.06
C ASN A 261 -20.90 21.15 -11.21
N ASN A 262 -20.97 22.43 -10.84
CA ASN A 262 -22.06 22.96 -10.02
C ASN A 262 -23.41 23.04 -10.76
N GLU A 263 -23.43 22.85 -12.09
CA GLU A 263 -24.63 22.83 -12.93
C GLU A 263 -25.25 21.42 -13.06
N GLY A 264 -24.63 20.41 -12.40
CA GLY A 264 -25.06 19.01 -12.42
C GLY A 264 -24.49 18.18 -13.58
N GLY A 265 -23.55 18.74 -14.35
CA GLY A 265 -22.83 17.96 -15.36
C GLY A 265 -21.88 16.96 -14.70
N GLU A 266 -21.85 15.73 -15.21
CA GLU A 266 -21.02 14.63 -14.73
C GLU A 266 -20.10 14.13 -15.85
N ILE A 267 -18.82 13.90 -15.51
CA ILE A 267 -17.84 13.25 -16.39
C ILE A 267 -17.24 12.08 -15.63
N LEU A 268 -17.43 10.86 -16.16
CA LEU A 268 -16.80 9.65 -15.65
C LEU A 268 -15.42 9.48 -16.30
N LEU A 269 -14.39 9.40 -15.46
CA LEU A 269 -13.01 9.23 -15.87
C LEU A 269 -12.59 7.79 -15.54
N ASN A 270 -12.70 6.91 -16.53
CA ASN A 270 -12.39 5.50 -16.38
C ASN A 270 -10.92 5.17 -16.64
N GLY A 271 -10.47 4.08 -16.07
CA GLY A 271 -9.18 3.45 -16.34
C GLY A 271 -9.18 2.00 -15.88
N GLU A 272 -8.03 1.38 -15.97
CA GLU A 272 -7.86 -0.02 -15.58
C GLU A 272 -7.80 -0.14 -14.05
N THR A 273 -8.69 -0.93 -13.47
CA THR A 273 -8.81 -1.16 -12.02
C THR A 273 -8.78 -2.64 -11.61
N GLU A 274 -8.59 -3.55 -12.57
CA GLU A 274 -8.34 -4.95 -12.23
C GLU A 274 -7.03 -5.10 -11.44
N LYS A 275 -7.08 -5.90 -10.38
CA LYS A 275 -5.97 -6.06 -9.44
C LYS A 275 -4.65 -6.44 -10.12
N LYS A 276 -4.69 -7.39 -11.05
CA LYS A 276 -3.48 -7.86 -11.76
C LYS A 276 -2.77 -6.75 -12.54
N TYR A 277 -3.51 -5.81 -13.15
CA TYR A 277 -2.91 -4.69 -13.88
C TYR A 277 -2.38 -3.61 -12.93
N LEU A 278 -3.11 -3.32 -11.84
CA LEU A 278 -2.63 -2.39 -10.81
C LEU A 278 -1.32 -2.88 -10.17
N MET A 279 -1.24 -4.16 -9.83
CA MET A 279 0.00 -4.77 -9.32
C MET A 279 1.05 -4.96 -10.42
N GLY A 280 0.63 -5.10 -11.68
CA GLY A 280 1.51 -5.08 -12.84
C GLY A 280 2.25 -3.74 -12.99
N ASN A 281 1.58 -2.62 -12.69
CA ASN A 281 2.23 -1.30 -12.67
C ASN A 281 3.28 -1.19 -11.55
N GLU A 282 3.04 -1.78 -10.38
CA GLU A 282 4.05 -1.85 -9.30
C GLU A 282 5.26 -2.68 -9.75
N ALA A 283 5.02 -3.85 -10.35
CA ALA A 283 6.05 -4.73 -10.87
C ALA A 283 6.85 -4.06 -12.01
N LYS A 284 6.19 -3.34 -12.91
CA LYS A 284 6.83 -2.55 -13.96
C LYS A 284 7.71 -1.45 -13.37
N SER A 285 7.22 -0.70 -12.37
CA SER A 285 8.02 0.31 -11.67
C SER A 285 9.25 -0.31 -11.01
N ALA A 286 9.12 -1.50 -10.40
CA ALA A 286 10.28 -2.20 -9.83
C ALA A 286 11.35 -2.52 -10.90
N ALA A 287 10.92 -3.02 -12.06
CA ALA A 287 11.82 -3.28 -13.17
C ALA A 287 12.49 -2.00 -13.69
N ASP A 288 11.70 -0.94 -13.89
CA ASP A 288 12.19 0.36 -14.38
C ASP A 288 13.19 1.00 -13.42
N PHE A 289 12.93 0.99 -12.12
CA PHE A 289 13.84 1.50 -11.09
C PHE A 289 15.19 0.76 -11.07
N ILE A 290 15.22 -0.50 -11.51
CA ILE A 290 16.45 -1.29 -11.58
C ILE A 290 17.17 -1.11 -12.93
N LEU A 291 16.43 -1.14 -14.05
CA LEU A 291 16.98 -1.12 -15.41
C LEU A 291 17.23 0.29 -15.94
N HIS A 292 16.41 1.28 -15.56
CA HIS A 292 16.37 2.64 -16.07
C HIS A 292 16.55 3.67 -14.93
N ARG A 293 17.59 3.47 -14.11
CA ARG A 293 17.78 4.19 -12.83
C ARG A 293 17.83 5.70 -12.98
N GLU A 294 18.55 6.21 -13.97
CA GLU A 294 18.71 7.67 -14.16
C GLU A 294 17.38 8.32 -14.56
N GLU A 295 16.63 7.67 -15.45
CA GLU A 295 15.34 8.16 -15.96
C GLU A 295 14.23 8.09 -14.90
N THR A 296 14.34 7.17 -13.95
CA THR A 296 13.30 6.90 -12.93
C THR A 296 13.68 7.38 -11.53
N ALA A 297 14.86 7.99 -11.36
CA ALA A 297 15.37 8.42 -10.06
C ALA A 297 14.42 9.38 -9.34
N ASP A 298 13.86 10.34 -10.07
CA ASP A 298 12.93 11.33 -9.51
C ASP A 298 11.63 10.68 -9.06
N PHE A 299 11.12 9.69 -9.81
CA PHE A 299 9.89 8.99 -9.42
C PHE A 299 10.12 8.07 -8.21
N LEU A 300 11.25 7.35 -8.14
CA LEU A 300 11.58 6.57 -6.94
C LEU A 300 11.71 7.47 -5.71
N LYS A 301 12.33 8.63 -5.86
CA LYS A 301 12.45 9.62 -4.79
C LYS A 301 11.07 10.14 -4.37
N GLU A 302 10.20 10.49 -5.32
CA GLU A 302 8.81 10.89 -5.04
C GLU A 302 8.06 9.82 -4.25
N CYS A 303 8.17 8.54 -4.64
CA CYS A 303 7.59 7.41 -3.91
C CYS A 303 8.07 7.38 -2.46
N GLN A 304 9.39 7.49 -2.23
CA GLN A 304 9.97 7.45 -0.90
C GLN A 304 9.58 8.66 -0.03
N GLU A 305 9.59 9.87 -0.60
CA GLU A 305 9.21 11.10 0.11
C GLU A 305 7.72 11.11 0.50
N LEU A 306 6.84 10.64 -0.39
CA LEU A 306 5.42 10.54 -0.07
C LEU A 306 5.19 9.46 0.99
N ASN A 307 5.83 8.31 0.86
CA ASN A 307 5.73 7.23 1.84
C ASN A 307 6.19 7.67 3.24
N GLU A 308 7.30 8.41 3.36
CA GLU A 308 7.75 8.98 4.64
C GLU A 308 6.67 9.88 5.27
N LYS A 309 6.07 10.76 4.48
CA LYS A 309 4.99 11.65 4.95
C LYS A 309 3.75 10.88 5.38
N VAL A 310 3.39 9.84 4.63
CA VAL A 310 2.25 8.94 4.96
C VAL A 310 2.50 8.23 6.29
N LEU A 311 3.67 7.63 6.49
CA LEU A 311 4.04 6.97 7.74
C LEU A 311 4.03 7.94 8.93
N LEU A 312 4.56 9.16 8.76
CA LEU A 312 4.49 10.22 9.78
C LEU A 312 3.05 10.57 10.17
N CYS A 313 2.14 10.64 9.20
CA CYS A 313 0.73 10.86 9.48
C CYS A 313 0.11 9.67 10.22
N MET A 314 0.41 8.45 9.78
CA MET A 314 -0.11 7.24 10.43
C MET A 314 0.39 7.10 11.87
N GLU A 315 1.62 7.48 12.17
CA GLU A 315 2.13 7.52 13.55
C GLU A 315 1.32 8.50 14.43
N LYS A 316 1.03 9.69 13.90
CA LYS A 316 0.20 10.69 14.60
C LYS A 316 -1.26 10.27 14.75
N MET A 317 -1.73 9.33 13.93
CA MET A 317 -3.07 8.79 14.00
C MET A 317 -3.22 7.62 14.99
N ARG A 318 -2.12 7.03 15.45
CA ARG A 318 -2.19 5.94 16.43
C ARG A 318 -2.58 6.47 17.80
N VAL A 319 -3.77 6.10 18.26
CA VAL A 319 -4.24 6.35 19.62
C VAL A 319 -3.81 5.19 20.50
N GLN A 320 -3.33 5.48 21.71
CA GLN A 320 -3.07 4.42 22.68
C GLN A 320 -4.40 3.85 23.18
N ASN A 321 -4.51 2.53 23.20
CA ASN A 321 -5.64 1.87 23.85
C ASN A 321 -5.51 2.10 25.37
N ALA A 322 -6.48 2.79 25.95
CA ALA A 322 -6.48 3.14 27.38
C ALA A 322 -6.77 1.92 28.27
#